data_ce0db34d718daf58a8692360c2dedd76
#
_entry.id   ce0db34d718daf58a8692360c2dedd76
#
_cell.length_a   1.000
_cell.length_b   1.000
_cell.length_c   1.000
_cell.angle_alpha   90.00
_cell.angle_beta   90.00
_cell.angle_gamma   90.00
#
_symmetry.space_group_name_H-M   'P 1'
#
loop_
_entity.id
_entity.type
_entity.pdbx_description
1 polymer ?
#
loop_
_entity_poly.entity_id
_entity_poly.type
_entity_poly.pdbx_seq_one_letter_code
_entity_poly.pdbx_strand_id
1 'polypeptide(L)'
;IGNEVNSVMKNKNEVDIRFAMCFPDVYEIGMSHLGIQILYDMFNHRADVWCERVYSPWTDLDEIMRKQNIPLFALESQDPIKEFDFLGITIQYEMCYTNILQVLDLSQIPLFAKDRGNDDPIVIGGGPCTYNPEPLADFFDIFYIGEGETVYNELLDAYKEWKASGAPRKEFLERAAEIPGLYVPAFYDVTYNEDGTIASFEPNNVHAKRTIEKQMVLDLSLIHI
;
A
#
# COMPACT_ATOMS: atom_id res chain seq x y z
N ILE A 1 -3.90 -21.84 -8.45
CA ILE A 1 -3.27 -20.58 -8.85
C ILE A 1 -2.04 -20.88 -9.73
N GLY A 2 -2.15 -21.66 -10.69
CA GLY A 2 -1.08 -21.92 -11.65
C GLY A 2 -1.61 -21.67 -13.06
N ASN A 3 -0.73 -21.31 -13.98
CA ASN A 3 -1.06 -21.12 -15.41
C ASN A 3 -1.85 -19.85 -15.76
N GLU A 4 -1.77 -18.82 -14.97
CA GLU A 4 -2.24 -17.49 -15.41
C GLU A 4 -1.32 -16.97 -16.53
N VAL A 5 -1.92 -16.50 -17.62
CA VAL A 5 -1.19 -16.13 -18.86
C VAL A 5 -0.35 -14.86 -18.67
N ASN A 6 -0.77 -13.95 -17.78
CA ASN A 6 -0.18 -12.63 -17.63
C ASN A 6 0.61 -12.45 -16.31
N SER A 7 0.95 -13.54 -15.62
CA SER A 7 1.83 -13.46 -14.44
C SER A 7 3.25 -13.08 -14.83
N VAL A 8 3.81 -12.09 -14.15
CA VAL A 8 5.18 -11.62 -14.38
C VAL A 8 6.11 -12.21 -13.34
N MET A 9 7.09 -12.95 -13.79
CA MET A 9 8.15 -13.51 -12.94
C MET A 9 9.45 -12.77 -13.19
N LYS A 10 10.05 -12.23 -12.13
CA LYS A 10 11.36 -11.57 -12.15
C LYS A 10 12.30 -12.22 -11.14
N ASN A 11 13.59 -11.94 -11.27
CA ASN A 11 14.56 -12.33 -10.26
C ASN A 11 14.63 -11.25 -9.17
N LYS A 12 14.33 -11.61 -7.92
CA LYS A 12 14.33 -10.66 -6.79
C LYS A 12 15.67 -9.98 -6.55
N ASN A 13 16.77 -10.57 -7.03
CA ASN A 13 18.12 -10.00 -6.90
C ASN A 13 18.48 -9.01 -8.02
N GLU A 14 17.60 -8.84 -9.01
CA GLU A 14 17.81 -7.98 -10.18
C GLU A 14 16.86 -6.78 -10.19
N VAL A 15 16.02 -6.64 -9.15
CA VAL A 15 15.12 -5.49 -8.98
C VAL A 15 15.50 -4.70 -7.74
N ASP A 16 15.23 -3.41 -7.76
CA ASP A 16 15.50 -2.50 -6.64
C ASP A 16 14.33 -2.45 -5.65
N ILE A 17 13.11 -2.66 -6.16
CA ILE A 17 11.86 -2.56 -5.39
C ILE A 17 11.00 -3.81 -5.61
N ARG A 18 10.54 -4.40 -4.51
CA ARG A 18 9.48 -5.41 -4.48
C ARG A 18 8.20 -4.79 -3.95
N PHE A 19 7.13 -4.85 -4.74
CA PHE A 19 5.83 -4.27 -4.39
C PHE A 19 4.78 -5.38 -4.28
N ALA A 20 4.23 -5.56 -3.09
CA ALA A 20 3.11 -6.48 -2.86
C ALA A 20 1.79 -5.71 -3.07
N MET A 21 1.06 -6.02 -4.15
CA MET A 21 -0.25 -5.43 -4.47
C MET A 21 -1.36 -6.30 -3.90
N CYS A 22 -2.02 -5.81 -2.85
CA CYS A 22 -3.02 -6.56 -2.10
C CYS A 22 -4.45 -6.14 -2.43
N PHE A 23 -5.28 -7.13 -2.74
CA PHE A 23 -6.73 -7.00 -2.63
C PHE A 23 -7.16 -7.67 -1.32
N PRO A 24 -7.79 -6.94 -0.37
CA PRO A 24 -8.07 -7.45 0.97
C PRO A 24 -9.34 -8.32 1.01
N ASP A 25 -9.43 -9.28 0.10
CA ASP A 25 -10.44 -10.32 0.02
C ASP A 25 -9.83 -11.56 -0.67
N VAL A 26 -10.58 -12.63 -0.82
CA VAL A 26 -10.12 -13.88 -1.42
C VAL A 26 -9.77 -13.71 -2.90
N TYR A 27 -8.90 -14.60 -3.38
CA TYR A 27 -8.42 -14.59 -4.77
C TYR A 27 -9.56 -14.53 -5.80
N GLU A 28 -10.61 -15.33 -5.61
CA GLU A 28 -11.74 -15.45 -6.54
C GLU A 28 -12.50 -14.13 -6.73
N ILE A 29 -12.49 -13.27 -5.73
CA ILE A 29 -13.11 -11.94 -5.79
C ILE A 29 -12.14 -10.92 -6.38
N GLY A 30 -10.89 -10.92 -5.91
CA GLY A 30 -9.93 -9.89 -6.26
C GLY A 30 -9.20 -10.08 -7.60
N MET A 31 -9.11 -11.31 -8.12
CA MET A 31 -8.32 -11.63 -9.31
C MET A 31 -8.77 -10.88 -10.57
N SER A 32 -10.05 -10.56 -10.66
CA SER A 32 -10.63 -9.84 -11.81
C SER A 32 -10.70 -8.32 -11.64
N HIS A 33 -10.18 -7.79 -10.51
CA HIS A 33 -10.27 -6.37 -10.24
C HIS A 33 -9.36 -5.56 -11.17
N LEU A 34 -9.96 -4.77 -12.06
CA LEU A 34 -9.27 -4.08 -13.14
C LEU A 34 -8.19 -3.10 -12.63
N GLY A 35 -8.47 -2.35 -11.55
CA GLY A 35 -7.51 -1.39 -10.99
C GLY A 35 -6.21 -2.06 -10.53
N ILE A 36 -6.31 -3.27 -9.93
CA ILE A 36 -5.10 -4.04 -9.58
C ILE A 36 -4.35 -4.50 -10.81
N GLN A 37 -5.07 -4.96 -11.84
CA GLN A 37 -4.44 -5.43 -13.08
C GLN A 37 -3.68 -4.29 -13.79
N ILE A 38 -4.26 -3.09 -13.82
CA ILE A 38 -3.61 -1.88 -14.40
C ILE A 38 -2.32 -1.56 -13.63
N LEU A 39 -2.38 -1.45 -12.30
CA LEU A 39 -1.21 -1.11 -11.49
C LEU A 39 -0.15 -2.23 -11.52
N TYR A 40 -0.58 -3.49 -11.49
CA TYR A 40 0.31 -4.65 -11.62
C TYR A 40 1.10 -4.61 -12.94
N ASP A 41 0.41 -4.34 -14.04
CA ASP A 41 1.03 -4.22 -15.37
C ASP A 41 1.97 -3.01 -15.41
N MET A 42 1.51 -1.84 -14.97
CA MET A 42 2.29 -0.61 -14.95
C MET A 42 3.59 -0.74 -14.15
N PHE A 43 3.53 -1.32 -12.96
CA PHE A 43 4.72 -1.53 -12.12
C PHE A 43 5.68 -2.53 -12.75
N ASN A 44 5.15 -3.61 -13.33
CA ASN A 44 5.97 -4.65 -13.95
C ASN A 44 6.58 -4.25 -15.29
N HIS A 45 6.09 -3.17 -15.93
CA HIS A 45 6.78 -2.55 -17.08
C HIS A 45 8.11 -1.88 -16.68
N ARG A 46 8.29 -1.50 -15.41
CA ARG A 46 9.58 -1.02 -14.92
C ARG A 46 10.54 -2.20 -14.74
N ALA A 47 11.77 -2.05 -15.25
CA ALA A 47 12.80 -3.10 -15.08
C ALA A 47 13.26 -3.26 -13.63
N ASP A 48 13.22 -2.18 -12.86
CA ASP A 48 13.72 -2.07 -11.50
C ASP A 48 12.67 -2.41 -10.41
N VAL A 49 11.43 -2.70 -10.80
CA VAL A 49 10.32 -3.02 -9.89
C VAL A 49 9.75 -4.39 -10.20
N TRP A 50 9.50 -5.19 -9.18
CA TRP A 50 8.70 -6.40 -9.29
C TRP A 50 7.45 -6.27 -8.44
N CYS A 51 6.30 -6.16 -9.09
CA CYS A 51 5.00 -6.17 -8.45
C CYS A 51 4.43 -7.58 -8.43
N GLU A 52 4.04 -8.04 -7.24
CA GLU A 52 3.47 -9.35 -6.99
C GLU A 52 2.09 -9.19 -6.32
N ARG A 53 1.18 -10.14 -6.56
CA ARG A 53 -0.20 -10.05 -6.06
C ARG A 53 -0.37 -10.78 -4.74
N VAL A 54 -1.24 -10.21 -3.88
CA VAL A 54 -1.58 -10.74 -2.56
C VAL A 54 -3.08 -10.69 -2.35
N TYR A 55 -3.62 -11.68 -1.67
CA TYR A 55 -5.04 -11.76 -1.33
C TYR A 55 -5.21 -12.17 0.13
N SER A 56 -6.30 -11.72 0.76
CA SER A 56 -6.66 -12.15 2.10
C SER A 56 -7.13 -13.61 2.06
N PRO A 57 -6.58 -14.50 2.87
CA PRO A 57 -7.02 -15.89 2.88
C PRO A 57 -8.39 -16.03 3.52
N TRP A 58 -9.15 -17.04 3.07
CA TRP A 58 -10.37 -17.45 3.76
C TRP A 58 -10.04 -18.13 5.09
N THR A 59 -11.04 -18.33 5.93
CA THR A 59 -10.87 -18.80 7.32
C THR A 59 -10.15 -20.15 7.44
N ASP A 60 -10.32 -21.06 6.50
CA ASP A 60 -9.68 -22.37 6.47
C ASP A 60 -8.16 -22.28 6.26
N LEU A 61 -7.73 -21.43 5.33
CA LEU A 61 -6.32 -21.18 5.07
C LEU A 61 -5.70 -20.34 6.19
N ASP A 62 -6.42 -19.32 6.70
CA ASP A 62 -6.00 -18.52 7.85
C ASP A 62 -5.68 -19.40 9.08
N GLU A 63 -6.58 -20.34 9.41
CA GLU A 63 -6.34 -21.28 10.51
C GLU A 63 -5.08 -22.12 10.31
N ILE A 64 -4.83 -22.61 9.10
CA ILE A 64 -3.63 -23.40 8.78
C ILE A 64 -2.38 -22.55 8.91
N MET A 65 -2.40 -21.34 8.35
CA MET A 65 -1.28 -20.40 8.42
C MET A 65 -0.92 -20.07 9.86
N ARG A 66 -1.92 -19.72 10.70
CA ARG A 66 -1.70 -19.44 12.12
C ARG A 66 -1.17 -20.67 12.88
N LYS A 67 -1.75 -21.83 12.66
CA LYS A 67 -1.38 -23.08 13.34
C LYS A 67 0.06 -23.51 13.02
N GLN A 68 0.51 -23.26 11.81
CA GLN A 68 1.83 -23.67 11.32
C GLN A 68 2.84 -22.52 11.31
N ASN A 69 2.43 -21.33 11.77
CA ASN A 69 3.24 -20.10 11.73
C ASN A 69 3.78 -19.79 10.31
N ILE A 70 2.93 -19.98 9.30
CA ILE A 70 3.23 -19.62 7.92
C ILE A 70 2.82 -18.16 7.71
N PRO A 71 3.72 -17.24 7.36
CA PRO A 71 3.38 -15.86 7.07
C PRO A 71 2.60 -15.74 5.76
N LEU A 72 1.83 -14.67 5.60
CA LEU A 72 1.19 -14.36 4.32
C LEU A 72 2.26 -14.10 3.26
N PHE A 73 2.01 -14.60 2.07
CA PHE A 73 2.98 -14.63 0.96
C PHE A 73 2.37 -14.13 -0.35
N ALA A 74 3.23 -13.64 -1.23
CA ALA A 74 2.86 -13.24 -2.58
C ALA A 74 2.56 -14.45 -3.49
N LEU A 75 1.73 -14.28 -4.50
CA LEU A 75 1.34 -15.38 -5.39
C LEU A 75 2.47 -15.83 -6.32
N GLU A 76 3.24 -14.88 -6.83
CA GLU A 76 4.24 -15.14 -7.86
C GLU A 76 5.47 -15.84 -7.26
N SER A 77 6.15 -15.22 -6.31
CA SER A 77 7.37 -15.77 -5.68
C SER A 77 7.09 -16.77 -4.56
N GLN A 78 5.94 -16.67 -3.91
CA GLN A 78 5.63 -17.31 -2.64
C GLN A 78 6.53 -16.85 -1.47
N ASP A 79 7.20 -15.71 -1.62
CA ASP A 79 7.98 -15.11 -0.55
C ASP A 79 7.05 -14.42 0.47
N PRO A 80 7.42 -14.36 1.76
CA PRO A 80 6.68 -13.63 2.78
C PRO A 80 6.56 -12.15 2.46
N ILE A 81 5.37 -11.56 2.69
CA ILE A 81 5.11 -10.13 2.42
C ILE A 81 6.03 -9.22 3.23
N LYS A 82 6.44 -9.63 4.40
CA LYS A 82 7.39 -8.87 5.23
C LYS A 82 8.75 -8.60 4.54
N GLU A 83 9.12 -9.38 3.53
CA GLU A 83 10.37 -9.21 2.77
C GLU A 83 10.26 -8.19 1.63
N PHE A 84 9.08 -7.58 1.45
CA PHE A 84 8.83 -6.60 0.40
C PHE A 84 9.14 -5.18 0.87
N ASP A 85 9.35 -4.28 -0.08
CA ASP A 85 9.55 -2.86 0.17
C ASP A 85 8.23 -2.13 0.40
N PHE A 86 7.18 -2.54 -0.32
CA PHE A 86 5.83 -1.99 -0.20
C PHE A 86 4.78 -3.08 -0.04
N LEU A 87 3.76 -2.76 0.77
CA LEU A 87 2.47 -3.43 0.77
C LEU A 87 1.40 -2.41 0.39
N GLY A 88 0.97 -2.44 -0.88
CA GLY A 88 -0.12 -1.61 -1.39
C GLY A 88 -1.45 -2.32 -1.27
N ILE A 89 -2.41 -1.70 -0.59
CA ILE A 89 -3.73 -2.29 -0.34
C ILE A 89 -4.80 -1.45 -1.01
N THR A 90 -5.61 -2.07 -1.88
CA THR A 90 -6.76 -1.39 -2.47
C THR A 90 -7.97 -1.48 -1.55
N ILE A 91 -8.51 -0.33 -1.14
CA ILE A 91 -9.61 -0.23 -0.17
C ILE A 91 -10.90 0.13 -0.93
N GLN A 92 -11.65 -0.89 -1.34
CA GLN A 92 -12.82 -0.72 -2.20
C GLN A 92 -14.10 -0.38 -1.43
N TYR A 93 -14.24 -0.86 -0.19
CA TYR A 93 -15.40 -0.67 0.66
C TYR A 93 -15.03 -0.91 2.13
N GLU A 94 -15.79 -0.36 3.05
CA GLU A 94 -15.47 -0.32 4.48
C GLU A 94 -15.51 -1.72 5.15
N MET A 95 -16.30 -2.66 4.61
CA MET A 95 -16.38 -4.00 5.18
C MET A 95 -15.08 -4.80 5.05
N CYS A 96 -14.13 -4.36 4.19
CA CYS A 96 -12.81 -5.00 4.10
C CYS A 96 -11.80 -4.54 5.17
N TYR A 97 -12.15 -3.59 6.04
CA TYR A 97 -11.21 -3.05 7.04
C TYR A 97 -10.66 -4.13 7.97
N THR A 98 -11.48 -5.07 8.40
CA THR A 98 -11.01 -6.19 9.23
C THR A 98 -10.10 -7.14 8.46
N ASN A 99 -10.32 -7.33 7.16
CA ASN A 99 -9.45 -8.14 6.31
C ASN A 99 -8.08 -7.47 6.12
N ILE A 100 -8.03 -6.13 6.09
CA ILE A 100 -6.76 -5.39 6.06
C ILE A 100 -5.93 -5.69 7.31
N LEU A 101 -6.56 -5.68 8.48
CA LEU A 101 -5.88 -6.03 9.74
C LEU A 101 -5.41 -7.50 9.73
N GLN A 102 -6.21 -8.41 9.19
CA GLN A 102 -5.84 -9.82 9.00
C GLN A 102 -4.60 -9.93 8.08
N VAL A 103 -4.56 -9.19 6.98
CA VAL A 103 -3.42 -9.17 6.05
C VAL A 103 -2.14 -8.71 6.76
N LEU A 104 -2.20 -7.62 7.52
CA LEU A 104 -1.05 -7.11 8.28
C LEU A 104 -0.57 -8.12 9.33
N ASP A 105 -1.49 -8.70 10.10
CA ASP A 105 -1.20 -9.68 11.15
C ASP A 105 -0.58 -10.96 10.58
N LEU A 106 -1.18 -11.55 9.55
CA LEU A 106 -0.65 -12.74 8.88
C LEU A 106 0.69 -12.47 8.16
N SER A 107 0.90 -11.26 7.68
CA SER A 107 2.19 -10.85 7.09
C SER A 107 3.27 -10.64 8.14
N GLN A 108 2.93 -10.68 9.43
CA GLN A 108 3.84 -10.38 10.55
C GLN A 108 4.46 -8.98 10.44
N ILE A 109 3.70 -8.04 9.89
CA ILE A 109 4.02 -6.61 9.84
C ILE A 109 3.38 -5.96 11.07
N PRO A 110 4.08 -5.06 11.80
CA PRO A 110 3.47 -4.34 12.91
C PRO A 110 2.16 -3.67 12.49
N LEU A 111 1.06 -3.92 13.23
CA LEU A 111 -0.26 -3.41 12.88
C LEU A 111 -0.25 -1.88 12.81
N PHE A 112 0.25 -1.23 13.86
CA PHE A 112 0.30 0.22 13.89
C PHE A 112 1.49 0.77 13.10
N ALA A 113 1.25 1.77 12.28
CA ALA A 113 2.28 2.43 11.48
C ALA A 113 3.43 2.99 12.34
N LYS A 114 3.13 3.52 13.53
CA LYS A 114 4.11 4.06 14.48
C LYS A 114 5.12 3.04 15.02
N ASP A 115 4.80 1.74 14.94
CA ASP A 115 5.63 0.66 15.46
C ASP A 115 6.53 0.05 14.36
N ARG A 116 6.45 0.55 13.11
CA ARG A 116 7.26 0.08 11.98
C ARG A 116 8.61 0.78 11.91
N GLY A 117 9.64 -0.01 11.65
CA GLY A 117 11.01 0.46 11.43
C GLY A 117 11.39 0.57 9.94
N ASN A 118 12.67 0.80 9.69
CA ASN A 118 13.23 0.92 8.33
C ASN A 118 13.13 -0.39 7.52
N ASP A 119 13.15 -1.54 8.20
CA ASP A 119 13.14 -2.86 7.57
C ASP A 119 11.72 -3.39 7.32
N ASP A 120 10.69 -2.70 7.82
CA ASP A 120 9.31 -3.07 7.58
C ASP A 120 8.81 -2.45 6.26
N PRO A 121 7.92 -3.13 5.53
CA PRO A 121 7.32 -2.58 4.31
C PRO A 121 6.62 -1.24 4.56
N ILE A 122 6.62 -0.37 3.56
CA ILE A 122 5.75 0.81 3.53
C ILE A 122 4.33 0.32 3.22
N VAL A 123 3.39 0.55 4.12
CA VAL A 123 1.98 0.19 3.92
C VAL A 123 1.25 1.38 3.33
N ILE A 124 0.81 1.24 2.08
CA ILE A 124 0.10 2.29 1.34
C ILE A 124 -1.31 1.85 0.98
N GLY A 125 -2.30 2.69 1.27
CA GLY A 125 -3.70 2.49 0.93
C GLY A 125 -4.10 3.27 -0.33
N GLY A 126 -4.86 2.62 -1.23
CA GLY A 126 -5.47 3.26 -2.40
C GLY A 126 -6.93 2.83 -2.57
N GLY A 127 -7.62 3.40 -3.54
CA GLY A 127 -9.01 3.04 -3.86
C GLY A 127 -10.06 3.99 -3.27
N PRO A 128 -11.36 3.71 -3.50
CA PRO A 128 -12.44 4.67 -3.18
C PRO A 128 -12.53 5.08 -1.72
N CYS A 129 -12.25 4.16 -0.78
CA CYS A 129 -12.35 4.47 0.64
C CYS A 129 -11.27 5.42 1.16
N THR A 130 -10.22 5.71 0.38
CA THR A 130 -9.20 6.69 0.77
C THR A 130 -9.70 8.14 0.79
N TYR A 131 -10.93 8.39 0.31
CA TYR A 131 -11.60 9.67 0.54
C TYR A 131 -12.00 9.91 2.00
N ASN A 132 -12.05 8.86 2.82
CA ASN A 132 -12.18 8.92 4.26
C ASN A 132 -11.17 7.96 4.89
N PRO A 133 -9.87 8.32 4.95
CA PRO A 133 -8.80 7.43 5.39
C PRO A 133 -8.73 7.31 6.91
N GLU A 134 -9.30 8.25 7.67
CA GLU A 134 -9.12 8.36 9.12
C GLU A 134 -9.49 7.11 9.92
N PRO A 135 -10.50 6.30 9.59
CA PRO A 135 -10.75 5.05 10.31
C PRO A 135 -9.59 4.05 10.27
N LEU A 136 -8.67 4.19 9.30
CA LEU A 136 -7.51 3.33 9.12
C LEU A 136 -6.17 4.08 9.30
N ALA A 137 -6.20 5.34 9.70
CA ALA A 137 -5.02 6.21 9.79
C ALA A 137 -3.88 5.61 10.62
N ASP A 138 -4.19 4.95 11.74
CA ASP A 138 -3.20 4.34 12.62
C ASP A 138 -2.47 3.14 12.00
N PHE A 139 -3.05 2.51 10.97
CA PHE A 139 -2.56 1.26 10.37
C PHE A 139 -1.79 1.47 9.07
N PHE A 140 -1.86 2.64 8.45
CA PHE A 140 -1.22 2.96 7.19
C PHE A 140 -0.13 4.02 7.35
N ASP A 141 0.95 3.85 6.60
CA ASP A 141 2.01 4.86 6.51
C ASP A 141 1.59 6.00 5.57
N ILE A 142 0.91 5.63 4.46
CA ILE A 142 0.53 6.56 3.40
C ILE A 142 -0.84 6.16 2.85
N PHE A 143 -1.67 7.14 2.49
CA PHE A 143 -2.80 6.93 1.59
C PHE A 143 -2.59 7.69 0.29
N TYR A 144 -2.95 7.07 -0.81
CA TYR A 144 -2.99 7.69 -2.12
C TYR A 144 -4.43 8.06 -2.48
N ILE A 145 -4.67 9.33 -2.78
CA ILE A 145 -5.99 9.88 -3.09
C ILE A 145 -6.05 10.24 -4.57
N GLY A 146 -6.70 9.40 -5.35
CA GLY A 146 -6.84 9.59 -6.80
C GLY A 146 -6.62 8.33 -7.63
N GLU A 147 -6.33 8.54 -8.92
CA GLU A 147 -6.06 7.50 -9.90
C GLU A 147 -4.55 7.18 -9.88
N GLY A 148 -4.21 5.91 -9.60
CA GLY A 148 -2.86 5.46 -9.27
C GLY A 148 -1.83 5.64 -10.38
N GLU A 149 -2.27 5.79 -11.62
CA GLU A 149 -1.41 5.84 -12.80
C GLU A 149 -0.53 7.10 -12.86
N THR A 150 -0.86 8.15 -12.11
CA THR A 150 -0.20 9.45 -12.25
C THR A 150 1.07 9.62 -11.40
N VAL A 151 1.13 9.04 -10.20
CA VAL A 151 2.08 9.46 -9.16
C VAL A 151 3.02 8.36 -8.68
N TYR A 152 2.66 7.08 -8.88
CA TYR A 152 3.47 5.98 -8.34
C TYR A 152 4.93 5.96 -8.82
N ASN A 153 5.22 6.41 -10.04
CA ASN A 153 6.60 6.46 -10.53
C ASN A 153 7.46 7.39 -9.67
N GLU A 154 6.94 8.58 -9.34
CA GLU A 154 7.63 9.55 -8.48
C GLU A 154 7.85 8.98 -7.06
N LEU A 155 6.84 8.31 -6.50
CA LEU A 155 6.96 7.66 -5.19
C LEU A 155 8.02 6.55 -5.18
N LEU A 156 8.04 5.69 -6.20
CA LEU A 156 9.01 4.59 -6.31
C LEU A 156 10.44 5.13 -6.49
N ASP A 157 10.62 6.18 -7.27
CA ASP A 157 11.93 6.80 -7.46
C ASP A 157 12.42 7.46 -6.16
N ALA A 158 11.55 8.19 -5.45
CA ALA A 158 11.85 8.75 -4.13
C ALA A 158 12.22 7.66 -3.10
N TYR A 159 11.54 6.51 -3.14
CA TYR A 159 11.86 5.37 -2.28
C TYR A 159 13.25 4.79 -2.56
N LYS A 160 13.63 4.62 -3.82
CA LYS A 160 14.96 4.13 -4.21
C LYS A 160 16.06 5.04 -3.69
N GLU A 161 15.91 6.36 -3.88
CA GLU A 161 16.86 7.34 -3.37
C GLU A 161 16.99 7.28 -1.85
N TRP A 162 15.87 7.20 -1.15
CA TRP A 162 15.85 7.06 0.31
C TRP A 162 16.53 5.77 0.76
N LYS A 163 16.18 4.62 0.18
CA LYS A 163 16.74 3.31 0.50
C LYS A 163 18.26 3.29 0.31
N ALA A 164 18.76 3.92 -0.76
CA ALA A 164 20.19 4.04 -1.03
C ALA A 164 20.91 4.96 -0.02
N SER A 165 20.21 5.92 0.57
CA SER A 165 20.79 6.86 1.55
C SER A 165 20.99 6.25 2.94
N GLY A 166 20.23 5.21 3.29
CA GLY A 166 20.20 4.64 4.64
C GLY A 166 19.58 5.55 5.70
N ALA A 167 18.84 6.58 5.29
CA ALA A 167 18.20 7.54 6.17
C ALA A 167 17.05 6.91 6.98
N PRO A 168 16.60 7.53 8.08
CA PRO A 168 15.43 7.08 8.83
C PRO A 168 14.15 7.06 7.98
N ARG A 169 13.23 6.10 8.26
CA ARG A 169 11.91 5.97 7.60
C ARG A 169 11.14 7.29 7.53
N LYS A 170 11.24 8.11 8.56
CA LYS A 170 10.59 9.42 8.61
C LYS A 170 10.97 10.31 7.43
N GLU A 171 12.23 10.31 6.98
CA GLU A 171 12.66 11.12 5.84
C GLU A 171 12.01 10.69 4.53
N PHE A 172 11.77 9.39 4.35
CA PHE A 172 10.98 8.92 3.21
C PHE A 172 9.54 9.42 3.29
N LEU A 173 8.90 9.31 4.47
CA LEU A 173 7.53 9.79 4.66
C LEU A 173 7.41 11.31 4.45
N GLU A 174 8.41 12.09 4.84
CA GLU A 174 8.48 13.53 4.58
C GLU A 174 8.55 13.83 3.07
N ARG A 175 9.38 13.11 2.31
CA ARG A 175 9.40 13.21 0.85
C ARG A 175 8.07 12.80 0.22
N ALA A 176 7.49 11.69 0.68
CA ALA A 176 6.20 11.23 0.20
C ALA A 176 5.09 12.26 0.43
N ALA A 177 5.09 12.97 1.56
CA ALA A 177 4.09 14.01 1.87
C ALA A 177 4.14 15.21 0.91
N GLU A 178 5.26 15.45 0.23
CA GLU A 178 5.38 16.51 -0.78
C GLU A 178 4.77 16.11 -2.13
N ILE A 179 4.65 14.80 -2.40
CA ILE A 179 4.09 14.29 -3.65
C ILE A 179 2.57 14.54 -3.71
N PRO A 180 2.03 15.03 -4.83
CA PRO A 180 0.60 15.28 -4.96
C PRO A 180 -0.25 14.02 -4.74
N GLY A 181 -1.38 14.15 -4.02
CA GLY A 181 -2.30 13.05 -3.76
C GLY A 181 -1.88 12.09 -2.65
N LEU A 182 -0.67 12.23 -2.07
CA LEU A 182 -0.26 11.41 -0.94
C LEU A 182 -0.61 12.09 0.39
N TYR A 183 -1.24 11.31 1.26
CA TYR A 183 -1.57 11.68 2.63
C TYR A 183 -0.82 10.78 3.60
N VAL A 184 -0.02 11.36 4.48
CA VAL A 184 0.75 10.69 5.52
C VAL A 184 0.09 10.96 6.87
N PRO A 185 -0.73 10.05 7.42
CA PRO A 185 -1.54 10.32 8.62
C PRO A 185 -0.74 10.78 9.83
N ALA A 186 0.46 10.23 10.01
CA ALA A 186 1.35 10.59 11.13
C ALA A 186 1.76 12.08 11.17
N PHE A 187 1.51 12.83 10.09
CA PHE A 187 1.87 14.24 9.98
C PHE A 187 0.70 15.20 10.22
N TYR A 188 -0.39 14.69 10.84
CA TYR A 188 -1.55 15.51 11.19
C TYR A 188 -1.98 15.26 12.63
N ASP A 189 -2.39 16.34 13.30
CA ASP A 189 -2.96 16.28 14.64
C ASP A 189 -4.45 16.60 14.58
N VAL A 190 -5.24 15.78 15.27
CA VAL A 190 -6.68 15.98 15.43
C VAL A 190 -6.96 16.37 16.87
N THR A 191 -7.67 17.48 17.08
CA THR A 191 -8.17 17.86 18.40
C THR A 191 -9.70 17.81 18.42
N TYR A 192 -10.27 17.53 19.60
CA TYR A 192 -11.70 17.34 19.76
C TYR A 192 -12.29 18.36 20.74
N ASN A 193 -13.52 18.75 20.50
CA ASN A 193 -14.35 19.50 21.44
C ASN A 193 -14.86 18.60 22.58
N GLU A 194 -15.41 19.17 23.64
CA GLU A 194 -15.98 18.44 24.77
C GLU A 194 -17.13 17.48 24.36
N ASP A 195 -17.85 17.78 23.28
CA ASP A 195 -18.93 16.97 22.73
C ASP A 195 -18.45 15.86 21.78
N GLY A 196 -17.13 15.70 21.59
CA GLY A 196 -16.52 14.69 20.71
C GLY A 196 -16.48 15.08 19.22
N THR A 197 -16.93 16.27 18.85
CA THR A 197 -16.74 16.76 17.47
C THR A 197 -15.31 17.21 17.23
N ILE A 198 -14.84 17.17 15.97
CA ILE A 198 -13.49 17.63 15.61
C ILE A 198 -13.41 19.17 15.81
N ALA A 199 -12.48 19.61 16.64
CA ALA A 199 -12.17 21.02 16.85
C ALA A 199 -11.17 21.54 15.81
N SER A 200 -10.12 20.76 15.53
CA SER A 200 -9.14 21.08 14.50
C SER A 200 -8.54 19.81 13.89
N PHE A 201 -8.12 19.92 12.64
CA PHE A 201 -7.36 18.90 11.91
C PHE A 201 -6.27 19.65 11.13
N GLU A 202 -5.05 19.62 11.64
CA GLU A 202 -3.97 20.47 11.11
C GLU A 202 -2.67 19.67 10.94
N PRO A 203 -1.87 19.99 9.90
CA PRO A 203 -0.57 19.35 9.75
C PRO A 203 0.37 19.74 10.89
N ASN A 204 1.09 18.73 11.41
CA ASN A 204 2.13 18.89 12.43
C ASN A 204 3.56 18.80 11.85
N ASN A 205 3.68 18.64 10.53
CA ASN A 205 4.95 18.56 9.81
C ASN A 205 4.97 19.56 8.67
N VAL A 206 6.12 20.20 8.44
CA VAL A 206 6.29 21.23 7.40
C VAL A 206 6.14 20.73 5.97
N HIS A 207 6.35 19.43 5.74
CA HIS A 207 6.19 18.76 4.45
C HIS A 207 4.74 18.36 4.17
N ALA A 208 3.88 18.32 5.19
CA ALA A 208 2.48 17.95 5.05
C ALA A 208 1.64 19.13 4.53
N LYS A 209 0.80 18.84 3.55
CA LYS A 209 -0.08 19.85 2.93
C LYS A 209 -1.38 19.97 3.74
N ARG A 210 -1.89 21.18 3.92
CA ARG A 210 -3.17 21.41 4.60
C ARG A 210 -4.35 20.76 3.87
N THR A 211 -4.25 20.61 2.56
CA THR A 211 -5.27 19.99 1.70
C THR A 211 -4.58 19.04 0.74
N ILE A 212 -5.07 17.81 0.66
CA ILE A 212 -4.62 16.83 -0.31
C ILE A 212 -5.54 16.89 -1.53
N GLU A 213 -4.97 17.19 -2.68
CA GLU A 213 -5.72 17.26 -3.95
C GLU A 213 -5.79 15.89 -4.61
N LYS A 214 -7.02 15.49 -4.97
CA LYS A 214 -7.24 14.26 -5.75
C LYS A 214 -6.46 14.32 -7.06
N GLN A 215 -5.72 13.26 -7.34
CA GLN A 215 -5.04 13.10 -8.63
C GLN A 215 -5.96 12.41 -9.64
N MET A 216 -5.93 12.87 -10.89
CA MET A 216 -6.75 12.34 -11.98
C MET A 216 -5.91 12.18 -13.24
N VAL A 217 -6.17 11.10 -13.98
CA VAL A 217 -5.59 10.89 -15.31
C VAL A 217 -6.35 11.79 -16.31
N LEU A 218 -5.67 12.77 -16.87
CA LEU A 218 -6.24 13.68 -17.86
C LEU A 218 -6.13 13.15 -19.29
N ASP A 219 -5.19 12.24 -19.54
CA ASP A 219 -5.00 11.58 -20.83
C ASP A 219 -5.40 10.11 -20.73
N LEU A 220 -6.60 9.80 -21.21
CA LEU A 220 -7.15 8.44 -21.21
C LEU A 220 -6.47 7.50 -22.23
N SER A 221 -5.53 7.99 -23.04
CA SER A 221 -4.77 7.16 -23.99
C SER A 221 -3.87 6.13 -23.28
N LEU A 222 -3.60 6.33 -22.00
CA LEU A 222 -2.84 5.40 -21.15
C LEU A 222 -3.64 4.15 -20.75
N ILE A 223 -4.97 4.14 -20.96
CA ILE A 223 -5.86 3.02 -20.56
C ILE A 223 -6.13 2.09 -21.76
N HIS A 224 -5.15 1.84 -22.58
CA HIS A 224 -5.24 0.79 -23.60
C HIS A 224 -4.74 -0.54 -23.02
N ILE A 225 -5.69 -1.25 -22.43
CA ILE A 225 -5.52 -2.66 -22.06
C ILE A 225 -6.09 -3.52 -23.19
#